data_39e4f288aa58294a93a90171c1b66ddd
#
_entry.id   39e4f288aa58294a93a90171c1b66ddd
#
_cell.length_a   1.000
_cell.length_b   1.000
_cell.length_c   1.000
_cell.angle_alpha   90.00
_cell.angle_beta   90.00
_cell.angle_gamma   90.00
#
_symmetry.space_group_name_H-M   'P 1'
#
loop_
_entity.id
_entity.type
_entity.pdbx_description
1 polymer ?
#
loop_
_entity_poly.entity_id
_entity_poly.type
_entity_poly.pdbx_seq_one_letter_code
_entity_poly.pdbx_strand_id
1 'polypeptide(L)'
;MIGERKPQKTSTNPVGHVISAAGFLFLFSIEPWESMMSTSTTRRQFLKNAGLGAAILGIGPGVKAVTPANIQGFEESESTSASSAGWKPVSDRKLRVGIIGFGVCQFGAAFSFQDHPNVEIAAVSDLIPDRCQKLAEACRCSKTYPSLEELIKDDSIEAVFIATDAPSHARHCMDALRRGKHVACAVPAVFGNLEDAEELYEAVVDSERTYMMFETSYFHQDLYAMRQIYRAGGLGKIVYAEGEYYHYMPEPIPSFRDWRVGLPPQWYPTHSNAYFVGATGGTFSEVSCMGMPSWIEHLKPGNNRYANPFGTEIALFRTSEGGSARMAVSWDTPGFGGEMGRIRGQKGTFYDQFSGLTQELPDINRPPLPPKVQAGGHGGSHGYLMNEFVTAILENRKPLVDIAQALNMTVAGIVAHQSALRGGELLKIPQYAFI
;
A
#
# COMPACT_ATOMS: atom_id res chain seq x y z
N MET A 1 -23.69 -44.30 56.59
CA MET A 1 -22.69 -45.26 57.14
C MET A 1 -21.41 -44.91 56.48
N ILE A 2 -20.57 -44.10 57.15
CA ILE A 2 -19.27 -44.47 57.77
C ILE A 2 -18.27 -44.94 56.68
N GLY A 3 -17.13 -44.36 56.46
CA GLY A 3 -16.24 -43.63 57.35
C GLY A 3 -15.04 -42.98 56.58
N GLU A 4 -14.62 -41.95 57.23
CA GLU A 4 -13.35 -41.24 57.03
C GLU A 4 -12.13 -42.09 57.26
N ARG A 5 -11.02 -41.77 56.60
CA ARG A 5 -9.67 -41.75 57.20
C ARG A 5 -8.69 -40.83 56.46
N LYS A 6 -8.26 -39.81 57.12
CA LYS A 6 -6.98 -39.09 57.00
C LYS A 6 -5.95 -39.69 57.95
N PRO A 7 -4.71 -39.18 58.06
CA PRO A 7 -3.55 -39.13 57.14
C PRO A 7 -2.31 -39.77 57.81
N GLN A 8 -1.20 -39.91 57.10
CA GLN A 8 0.11 -40.02 57.78
C GLN A 8 1.21 -39.28 57.03
N LYS A 9 1.85 -38.36 57.79
CA LYS A 9 3.14 -37.74 57.51
C LYS A 9 4.26 -38.68 57.94
N THR A 10 5.37 -38.76 57.16
CA THR A 10 6.69 -38.93 57.74
C THR A 10 7.73 -38.20 56.90
N SER A 11 8.48 -37.41 57.63
CA SER A 11 9.70 -36.69 57.34
C SER A 11 10.90 -37.62 57.15
N THR A 12 11.89 -37.23 56.33
CA THR A 12 13.29 -37.10 56.70
C THR A 12 14.13 -36.58 55.53
N ASN A 13 14.87 -35.53 55.79
CA ASN A 13 16.04 -35.00 55.10
C ASN A 13 17.29 -35.74 55.65
N PRO A 14 18.52 -35.37 55.24
CA PRO A 14 19.15 -35.12 53.91
C PRO A 14 20.50 -35.86 53.76
N VAL A 15 21.07 -35.95 52.58
CA VAL A 15 22.53 -36.15 52.41
C VAL A 15 23.01 -35.34 51.22
N GLY A 16 23.92 -34.43 51.50
CA GLY A 16 24.60 -33.59 50.51
C GLY A 16 25.74 -34.31 49.83
N HIS A 17 25.92 -34.01 48.56
CA HIS A 17 27.21 -34.17 47.90
C HIS A 17 27.65 -32.85 47.27
N VAL A 18 28.70 -32.32 47.80
CA VAL A 18 29.54 -31.25 47.27
C VAL A 18 30.31 -31.84 46.09
N ILE A 19 30.14 -31.25 44.88
CA ILE A 19 31.10 -31.42 43.81
C ILE A 19 31.61 -30.05 43.38
N SER A 20 32.92 -29.95 43.47
CA SER A 20 33.85 -28.87 43.22
C SER A 20 33.66 -28.24 41.84
N ALA A 21 33.65 -26.91 41.80
CA ALA A 21 33.77 -26.08 40.63
C ALA A 21 35.23 -26.11 40.11
N ALA A 22 35.41 -26.57 38.89
CA ALA A 22 36.64 -26.29 38.13
C ALA A 22 36.27 -25.20 37.09
N GLY A 23 36.84 -24.01 37.31
CA GLY A 23 36.64 -22.85 36.43
C GLY A 23 37.36 -23.03 35.11
N PHE A 24 36.64 -22.75 34.01
CA PHE A 24 37.24 -22.39 32.74
C PHE A 24 36.87 -20.91 32.49
N LEU A 25 37.87 -20.05 32.72
CA LEU A 25 37.85 -18.68 32.26
C LEU A 25 38.09 -18.67 30.73
N PHE A 26 37.06 -18.42 29.94
CA PHE A 26 37.25 -17.97 28.57
C PHE A 26 37.33 -16.43 28.60
N LEU A 27 38.54 -15.93 28.45
CA LEU A 27 38.81 -14.53 28.13
C LEU A 27 38.36 -14.27 26.67
N PHE A 28 37.21 -13.71 26.49
CA PHE A 28 36.88 -13.04 25.22
C PHE A 28 37.51 -11.65 25.25
N SER A 29 38.58 -11.47 24.47
CA SER A 29 39.07 -10.16 24.10
C SER A 29 38.02 -9.46 23.25
N ILE A 30 37.44 -8.38 23.78
CA ILE A 30 36.60 -7.47 23.03
C ILE A 30 37.55 -6.59 22.20
N GLU A 31 37.68 -6.89 20.93
CA GLU A 31 38.29 -5.98 19.97
C GLU A 31 37.29 -4.87 19.64
N PRO A 32 37.72 -3.61 19.48
CA PRO A 32 36.79 -2.52 19.22
C PRO A 32 36.23 -2.59 17.79
N TRP A 33 34.94 -2.35 17.69
CA TRP A 33 34.03 -2.32 16.53
C TRP A 33 34.40 -1.32 15.40
N GLU A 34 35.59 -0.74 15.36
CA GLU A 34 35.95 0.36 14.47
C GLU A 34 36.55 0.00 13.11
N SER A 35 36.64 -1.25 12.69
CA SER A 35 37.40 -1.61 11.49
C SER A 35 36.61 -2.20 10.30
N MET A 36 35.28 -2.06 10.21
CA MET A 36 34.50 -2.49 9.04
C MET A 36 33.51 -1.45 8.52
N MET A 37 33.93 -0.21 8.38
CA MET A 37 33.21 0.80 7.61
C MET A 37 34.18 1.57 6.74
N SER A 38 34.48 1.02 5.57
CA SER A 38 35.19 1.72 4.51
C SER A 38 34.43 1.62 3.18
N THR A 39 33.41 2.42 3.01
CA THR A 39 33.14 3.13 1.76
C THR A 39 32.40 4.41 2.12
N SER A 40 33.12 5.49 2.01
CA SER A 40 32.74 6.83 2.42
C SER A 40 31.71 7.45 1.47
N THR A 41 30.48 7.58 1.94
CA THR A 41 29.65 8.71 1.48
C THR A 41 29.91 9.85 2.46
N THR A 42 30.67 10.85 2.04
CA THR A 42 31.16 11.90 2.92
C THR A 42 30.02 12.77 3.45
N ARG A 43 30.09 13.07 4.75
CA ARG A 43 29.26 14.05 5.48
C ARG A 43 29.04 15.38 4.72
N ARG A 44 29.86 15.66 3.73
CA ARG A 44 29.79 16.81 2.83
C ARG A 44 28.71 16.69 1.74
N GLN A 45 28.33 15.49 1.33
CA GLN A 45 27.24 15.25 0.36
C GLN A 45 25.89 15.36 1.01
N PHE A 46 25.77 14.87 2.26
CA PHE A 46 24.55 15.04 3.07
C PHE A 46 24.23 16.52 3.36
N LEU A 47 25.24 17.35 3.63
CA LEU A 47 25.06 18.78 3.91
C LEU A 47 24.84 19.64 2.64
N LYS A 48 25.18 19.16 1.46
CA LYS A 48 24.90 19.89 0.21
C LYS A 48 23.43 19.77 -0.22
N ASN A 49 22.75 18.68 0.13
CA ASN A 49 21.34 18.51 -0.18
C ASN A 49 20.41 19.16 0.87
N ALA A 50 20.94 19.57 2.02
CA ALA A 50 20.19 20.29 3.05
C ALA A 50 20.30 21.83 2.97
N GLY A 51 21.02 22.37 1.98
CA GLY A 51 21.49 23.75 1.96
C GLY A 51 20.98 24.67 0.86
N LEU A 52 19.84 24.40 0.22
CA LEU A 52 19.25 25.30 -0.78
C LEU A 52 17.76 25.53 -0.51
N GLY A 53 17.46 26.39 0.42
CA GLY A 53 16.07 26.77 0.71
C GLY A 53 15.87 27.72 1.86
N ALA A 54 16.77 28.73 2.03
CA ALA A 54 16.54 29.76 3.03
C ALA A 54 16.88 31.15 2.47
N ALA A 55 15.91 31.75 1.84
CA ALA A 55 15.73 33.21 1.79
C ALA A 55 14.34 33.49 1.23
N ILE A 56 13.39 33.92 2.09
CA ILE A 56 12.43 35.00 1.83
C ILE A 56 11.63 35.24 3.13
N LEU A 57 11.94 36.36 3.75
CA LEU A 57 11.09 37.33 4.45
C LEU A 57 9.76 36.89 5.11
N GLY A 58 9.75 37.01 6.41
CA GLY A 58 8.72 37.24 7.40
C GLY A 58 7.29 37.51 6.94
N ILE A 59 6.41 36.57 7.26
CA ILE A 59 5.00 36.81 7.56
C ILE A 59 4.64 35.84 8.70
N GLY A 60 3.84 36.31 9.68
CA GLY A 60 3.51 35.65 10.95
C GLY A 60 2.96 34.24 10.86
N PRO A 61 2.49 33.60 11.96
CA PRO A 61 2.18 32.17 11.99
C PRO A 61 1.01 31.85 11.07
N GLY A 62 1.35 31.70 9.79
CA GLY A 62 0.45 31.29 8.74
C GLY A 62 0.54 29.79 8.58
N VAL A 63 -0.58 29.11 8.52
CA VAL A 63 -0.73 27.73 8.08
C VAL A 63 0.12 27.53 6.83
N LYS A 64 1.19 26.73 6.92
CA LYS A 64 1.99 26.36 5.74
C LYS A 64 1.06 25.63 4.77
N ALA A 65 0.90 26.16 3.58
CA ALA A 65 0.18 25.46 2.53
C ALA A 65 0.86 24.10 2.30
N VAL A 66 0.13 23.01 2.46
CA VAL A 66 0.61 21.67 2.13
C VAL A 66 0.68 21.60 0.61
N THR A 67 1.89 21.49 0.07
CA THR A 67 2.11 21.25 -1.37
C THR A 67 2.32 19.75 -1.62
N PRO A 68 2.03 19.22 -2.81
CA PRO A 68 2.31 17.82 -3.13
C PRO A 68 3.74 17.38 -2.81
N ALA A 69 4.72 18.23 -3.04
CA ALA A 69 6.13 17.97 -2.72
C ALA A 69 6.44 17.73 -1.23
N ASN A 70 5.49 18.06 -0.32
CA ASN A 70 5.63 17.85 1.12
C ASN A 70 4.80 16.65 1.63
N ILE A 71 4.17 15.92 0.73
CA ILE A 71 3.36 14.74 1.05
C ILE A 71 4.17 13.52 0.65
N GLN A 72 4.42 12.63 1.62
CA GLN A 72 5.14 11.38 1.38
C GLN A 72 4.48 10.57 0.25
N GLY A 73 5.29 10.04 -0.66
CA GLY A 73 4.82 9.32 -1.84
C GLY A 73 4.52 10.22 -3.05
N PHE A 74 4.58 11.55 -2.88
CA PHE A 74 4.46 12.54 -3.96
C PHE A 74 5.79 13.19 -4.32
N GLU A 75 6.87 12.78 -3.66
CA GLU A 75 8.20 13.18 -4.07
C GLU A 75 8.36 12.77 -5.54
N GLU A 76 8.76 13.73 -6.37
CA GLU A 76 9.23 13.41 -7.72
C GLU A 76 10.37 12.42 -7.55
N SER A 77 10.15 11.15 -7.93
CA SER A 77 11.26 10.23 -8.06
C SER A 77 12.23 10.90 -9.03
N GLU A 78 13.49 11.06 -8.62
CA GLU A 78 14.52 11.43 -9.59
C GLU A 78 14.29 10.55 -10.81
N SER A 79 13.91 11.16 -11.92
CA SER A 79 13.44 10.46 -13.09
C SER A 79 14.57 9.55 -13.59
N THR A 80 14.63 8.35 -13.08
CA THR A 80 15.19 7.28 -13.87
C THR A 80 14.22 7.19 -15.03
N SER A 81 14.58 7.84 -16.13
CA SER A 81 13.87 7.69 -17.39
C SER A 81 13.78 6.21 -17.64
N ALA A 82 12.62 5.62 -17.30
CA ALA A 82 12.38 4.22 -17.57
C ALA A 82 12.66 4.07 -19.06
N SER A 83 13.62 3.23 -19.39
CA SER A 83 14.00 3.02 -20.79
C SER A 83 12.75 2.56 -21.52
N SER A 84 12.28 3.32 -22.48
CA SER A 84 11.23 2.87 -23.39
C SER A 84 11.78 1.95 -24.49
N ALA A 85 13.08 1.68 -24.46
CA ALA A 85 13.72 0.74 -25.37
C ALA A 85 13.11 -0.67 -25.16
N GLY A 86 12.52 -1.20 -26.24
CA GLY A 86 11.86 -2.51 -26.21
C GLY A 86 10.37 -2.50 -25.94
N TRP A 87 9.76 -1.39 -25.50
CA TRP A 87 8.31 -1.31 -25.42
C TRP A 87 7.66 -1.38 -26.82
N LYS A 88 6.59 -2.14 -26.93
CA LYS A 88 5.81 -2.25 -28.17
C LYS A 88 4.33 -2.06 -27.85
N PRO A 89 3.58 -1.29 -28.68
CA PRO A 89 2.15 -1.18 -28.50
C PRO A 89 1.49 -2.54 -28.73
N VAL A 90 0.50 -2.86 -27.89
CA VAL A 90 -0.32 -4.08 -28.04
C VAL A 90 -1.46 -3.87 -29.04
N SER A 91 -1.75 -2.63 -29.40
CA SER A 91 -2.84 -2.24 -30.31
C SER A 91 -2.58 -0.84 -30.87
N ASP A 92 -3.14 -0.54 -32.04
CA ASP A 92 -3.20 0.82 -32.59
C ASP A 92 -4.40 1.63 -32.08
N ARG A 93 -5.32 0.96 -31.33
CA ARG A 93 -6.53 1.57 -30.78
C ARG A 93 -6.18 2.51 -29.62
N LYS A 94 -6.91 3.60 -29.52
CA LYS A 94 -6.90 4.48 -28.37
C LYS A 94 -8.12 4.24 -27.49
N LEU A 95 -7.89 4.07 -26.20
CA LEU A 95 -8.91 4.00 -25.17
C LEU A 95 -9.34 5.41 -24.78
N ARG A 96 -10.62 5.71 -24.78
CA ARG A 96 -11.17 7.00 -24.36
C ARG A 96 -11.41 7.01 -22.86
N VAL A 97 -10.62 7.78 -22.13
CA VAL A 97 -10.56 7.75 -20.66
C VAL A 97 -11.11 9.05 -20.04
N GLY A 98 -11.97 8.90 -19.05
CA GLY A 98 -12.38 9.99 -18.15
C GLY A 98 -11.53 10.01 -16.88
N ILE A 99 -11.05 11.18 -16.45
CA ILE A 99 -10.29 11.33 -15.21
C ILE A 99 -11.12 12.07 -14.18
N ILE A 100 -11.23 11.48 -12.98
CA ILE A 100 -12.15 11.99 -11.94
C ILE A 100 -11.39 12.18 -10.62
N GLY A 101 -11.35 13.43 -10.17
CA GLY A 101 -10.71 13.85 -8.93
C GLY A 101 -9.25 14.28 -9.13
N PHE A 102 -8.98 15.53 -8.73
CA PHE A 102 -7.61 16.09 -8.68
C PHE A 102 -7.08 16.11 -7.26
N GLY A 103 -7.91 16.62 -6.34
CA GLY A 103 -7.54 16.72 -4.93
C GLY A 103 -6.30 17.57 -4.67
N VAL A 104 -5.80 17.58 -3.44
CA VAL A 104 -4.53 18.23 -3.07
C VAL A 104 -3.32 17.44 -3.55
N CYS A 105 -3.50 16.15 -3.72
CA CYS A 105 -2.44 15.22 -4.13
C CYS A 105 -2.27 15.13 -5.66
N GLN A 106 -3.14 15.79 -6.43
CA GLN A 106 -3.12 15.80 -7.90
C GLN A 106 -3.16 14.39 -8.54
N PHE A 107 -3.70 13.41 -7.84
CA PHE A 107 -3.68 12.00 -8.25
C PHE A 107 -4.27 11.77 -9.64
N GLY A 108 -5.34 12.47 -10.00
CA GLY A 108 -5.94 12.34 -11.33
C GLY A 108 -4.96 12.52 -12.48
N ALA A 109 -3.99 13.43 -12.34
CA ALA A 109 -2.99 13.70 -13.36
C ALA A 109 -1.66 12.96 -13.14
N ALA A 110 -1.36 12.52 -11.92
CA ALA A 110 -0.06 11.97 -11.53
C ALA A 110 0.28 10.62 -12.19
N PHE A 111 -0.72 9.86 -12.61
CA PHE A 111 -0.52 8.56 -13.26
C PHE A 111 -0.24 8.66 -14.77
N SER A 112 -0.16 9.87 -15.33
CA SER A 112 0.27 10.14 -16.72
C SER A 112 -0.55 9.47 -17.81
N PHE A 113 -1.86 9.25 -17.60
CA PHE A 113 -2.75 8.75 -18.66
C PHE A 113 -2.68 9.59 -19.94
N GLN A 114 -2.51 10.90 -19.79
CA GLN A 114 -2.39 11.86 -20.89
C GLN A 114 -1.14 11.66 -21.76
N ASP A 115 -0.17 10.88 -21.31
CA ASP A 115 1.10 10.63 -22.03
C ASP A 115 1.15 9.23 -22.67
N HIS A 116 0.17 8.36 -22.39
CA HIS A 116 0.14 7.02 -22.94
C HIS A 116 -0.31 7.02 -24.42
N PRO A 117 0.41 6.36 -25.35
CA PRO A 117 0.11 6.42 -26.79
C PRO A 117 -1.26 5.81 -27.12
N ASN A 118 -1.74 4.85 -26.36
CA ASN A 118 -3.05 4.21 -26.54
C ASN A 118 -4.17 4.85 -25.68
N VAL A 119 -3.99 6.07 -25.17
CA VAL A 119 -5.01 6.81 -24.41
C VAL A 119 -5.37 8.11 -25.11
N GLU A 120 -6.65 8.43 -25.07
CA GLU A 120 -7.22 9.75 -25.31
C GLU A 120 -7.99 10.18 -24.07
N ILE A 121 -7.58 11.30 -23.43
CA ILE A 121 -8.38 11.85 -22.33
C ILE A 121 -9.63 12.50 -22.92
N ALA A 122 -10.76 11.83 -22.75
CA ALA A 122 -12.03 12.26 -23.32
C ALA A 122 -12.72 13.37 -22.52
N ALA A 123 -12.57 13.33 -21.18
CA ALA A 123 -13.10 14.35 -20.28
C ALA A 123 -12.43 14.24 -18.90
N VAL A 124 -12.58 15.31 -18.11
CA VAL A 124 -12.16 15.33 -16.71
C VAL A 124 -13.26 15.86 -15.81
N SER A 125 -13.21 15.54 -14.51
CA SER A 125 -14.17 16.01 -13.52
C SER A 125 -13.53 16.18 -12.14
N ASP A 126 -13.87 17.26 -11.46
CA ASP A 126 -13.70 17.45 -10.02
C ASP A 126 -14.87 18.32 -9.52
N LEU A 127 -15.40 18.00 -8.32
CA LEU A 127 -16.50 18.76 -7.72
C LEU A 127 -16.14 20.21 -7.42
N ILE A 128 -14.85 20.52 -7.28
CA ILE A 128 -14.35 21.86 -7.00
C ILE A 128 -13.90 22.49 -8.33
N PRO A 129 -14.56 23.56 -8.84
CA PRO A 129 -14.31 24.11 -10.17
C PRO A 129 -12.84 24.43 -10.45
N ASP A 130 -12.15 25.06 -9.50
CA ASP A 130 -10.73 25.42 -9.66
C ASP A 130 -9.83 24.18 -9.77
N ARG A 131 -10.17 23.09 -9.08
CA ARG A 131 -9.46 21.80 -9.20
C ARG A 131 -9.77 21.11 -10.52
N CYS A 132 -11.04 21.19 -10.95
CA CYS A 132 -11.44 20.66 -12.26
C CYS A 132 -10.68 21.34 -13.40
N GLN A 133 -10.52 22.66 -13.33
CA GLN A 133 -9.76 23.39 -14.32
C GLN A 133 -8.27 23.00 -14.31
N LYS A 134 -7.63 22.91 -13.14
CA LYS A 134 -6.25 22.44 -13.00
C LYS A 134 -6.05 21.02 -13.52
N LEU A 135 -7.03 20.14 -13.27
CA LEU A 135 -7.02 18.79 -13.81
C LEU A 135 -7.13 18.79 -15.34
N ALA A 136 -8.00 19.63 -15.90
CA ALA A 136 -8.15 19.79 -17.34
C ALA A 136 -6.84 20.28 -18.00
N GLU A 137 -6.18 21.26 -17.41
CA GLU A 137 -4.87 21.76 -17.87
C GLU A 137 -3.79 20.66 -17.80
N ALA A 138 -3.67 19.97 -16.64
CA ALA A 138 -2.68 18.92 -16.45
C ALA A 138 -2.89 17.73 -17.39
N CYS A 139 -4.14 17.36 -17.64
CA CYS A 139 -4.51 16.30 -18.56
C CYS A 139 -4.59 16.74 -20.04
N ARG A 140 -4.36 18.01 -20.35
CA ARG A 140 -4.47 18.59 -21.71
C ARG A 140 -5.85 18.30 -22.34
N CYS A 141 -6.92 18.38 -21.53
CA CYS A 141 -8.28 18.08 -21.91
C CYS A 141 -9.18 19.32 -21.77
N SER A 142 -9.95 19.66 -22.80
CA SER A 142 -10.85 20.81 -22.76
C SER A 142 -12.27 20.48 -22.28
N LYS A 143 -12.66 19.20 -22.27
CA LYS A 143 -13.99 18.76 -21.88
C LYS A 143 -14.04 18.47 -20.38
N THR A 144 -14.90 19.19 -19.67
CA THR A 144 -15.08 19.03 -18.23
C THR A 144 -16.53 18.68 -17.88
N TYR A 145 -16.71 17.97 -16.76
CA TYR A 145 -18.00 17.68 -16.16
C TYR A 145 -18.02 18.13 -14.70
N PRO A 146 -19.19 18.59 -14.19
CA PRO A 146 -19.29 19.09 -12.82
C PRO A 146 -19.20 17.98 -11.75
N SER A 147 -19.42 16.73 -12.13
CA SER A 147 -19.34 15.59 -11.23
C SER A 147 -19.02 14.27 -11.97
N LEU A 148 -18.69 13.23 -11.21
CA LEU A 148 -18.55 11.86 -11.72
C LEU A 148 -19.84 11.39 -12.38
N GLU A 149 -20.97 11.61 -11.72
CA GLU A 149 -22.29 11.16 -12.15
C GLU A 149 -22.68 11.74 -13.53
N GLU A 150 -22.23 12.96 -13.84
CA GLU A 150 -22.42 13.54 -15.17
C GLU A 150 -21.41 13.00 -16.19
N LEU A 151 -20.14 12.82 -15.78
CA LEU A 151 -19.11 12.30 -16.68
C LEU A 151 -19.40 10.88 -17.17
N ILE A 152 -19.86 9.99 -16.28
CA ILE A 152 -20.11 8.58 -16.65
C ILE A 152 -21.33 8.40 -17.57
N LYS A 153 -22.17 9.42 -17.76
CA LYS A 153 -23.27 9.40 -18.74
C LYS A 153 -22.78 9.60 -20.18
N ASP A 154 -21.55 10.03 -20.37
CA ASP A 154 -20.97 10.20 -21.71
C ASP A 154 -20.60 8.81 -22.29
N ASP A 155 -21.38 8.36 -23.27
CA ASP A 155 -21.20 7.07 -23.93
C ASP A 155 -19.88 7.00 -24.75
N SER A 156 -19.28 8.13 -25.07
CA SER A 156 -17.99 8.17 -25.74
C SER A 156 -16.80 7.83 -24.83
N ILE A 157 -16.98 7.78 -23.51
CA ILE A 157 -15.98 7.38 -22.53
C ILE A 157 -16.08 5.88 -22.30
N GLU A 158 -14.98 5.18 -22.44
CA GLU A 158 -14.91 3.72 -22.32
C GLU A 158 -14.40 3.29 -20.94
N ALA A 159 -13.48 4.06 -20.37
CA ALA A 159 -12.86 3.78 -19.08
C ALA A 159 -12.77 5.04 -18.23
N VAL A 160 -12.72 4.88 -16.92
CA VAL A 160 -12.52 5.98 -15.98
C VAL A 160 -11.42 5.66 -15.00
N PHE A 161 -10.67 6.72 -14.60
CA PHE A 161 -9.82 6.68 -13.42
C PHE A 161 -10.46 7.49 -12.29
N ILE A 162 -10.76 6.82 -11.19
CA ILE A 162 -11.43 7.38 -10.02
C ILE A 162 -10.39 7.64 -8.94
N ALA A 163 -10.08 8.92 -8.73
CA ALA A 163 -9.16 9.44 -7.72
C ALA A 163 -9.88 10.44 -6.77
N THR A 164 -11.08 10.07 -6.36
CA THR A 164 -11.92 10.85 -5.44
C THR A 164 -11.50 10.63 -3.98
N ASP A 165 -12.35 10.95 -3.02
CA ASP A 165 -12.13 10.65 -1.61
C ASP A 165 -12.35 9.15 -1.34
N ALA A 166 -11.49 8.55 -0.52
CA ALA A 166 -11.52 7.11 -0.24
C ALA A 166 -12.90 6.60 0.25
N PRO A 167 -13.64 7.32 1.12
CA PRO A 167 -14.99 6.90 1.52
C PRO A 167 -16.00 6.77 0.36
N SER A 168 -15.74 7.38 -0.78
CA SER A 168 -16.64 7.34 -1.94
C SER A 168 -16.22 6.33 -3.01
N HIS A 169 -15.05 5.70 -2.90
CA HIS A 169 -14.49 4.85 -3.96
C HIS A 169 -15.43 3.73 -4.39
N ALA A 170 -15.93 2.91 -3.43
CA ALA A 170 -16.80 1.79 -3.75
C ALA A 170 -18.04 2.23 -4.55
N ARG A 171 -18.77 3.21 -4.03
CA ARG A 171 -19.98 3.76 -4.69
C ARG A 171 -19.66 4.30 -6.08
N HIS A 172 -18.62 5.11 -6.21
CA HIS A 172 -18.24 5.70 -7.50
C HIS A 172 -17.82 4.63 -8.52
N CYS A 173 -17.11 3.58 -8.07
CA CYS A 173 -16.75 2.46 -8.94
C CYS A 173 -17.98 1.68 -9.41
N MET A 174 -18.91 1.35 -8.49
CA MET A 174 -20.15 0.67 -8.82
C MET A 174 -21.01 1.48 -9.82
N ASP A 175 -21.12 2.79 -9.61
CA ASP A 175 -21.87 3.66 -10.51
C ASP A 175 -21.27 3.69 -11.92
N ALA A 176 -19.94 3.73 -12.03
CA ALA A 176 -19.24 3.68 -13.32
C ALA A 176 -19.38 2.30 -14.01
N LEU A 177 -19.23 1.20 -13.25
CA LEU A 177 -19.40 -0.16 -13.75
C LEU A 177 -20.82 -0.38 -14.31
N ARG A 178 -21.85 0.04 -13.56
CA ARG A 178 -23.28 -0.01 -13.99
C ARG A 178 -23.54 0.79 -15.25
N ARG A 179 -22.71 1.78 -15.57
CA ARG A 179 -22.71 2.54 -16.83
C ARG A 179 -21.84 1.92 -17.92
N GLY A 180 -21.34 0.68 -17.70
CA GLY A 180 -20.55 -0.05 -18.68
C GLY A 180 -19.13 0.48 -18.87
N LYS A 181 -18.58 1.24 -17.91
CA LYS A 181 -17.21 1.75 -17.98
C LYS A 181 -16.23 0.75 -17.36
N HIS A 182 -15.04 0.61 -17.97
CA HIS A 182 -13.90 0.01 -17.27
C HIS A 182 -13.43 0.98 -16.17
N VAL A 183 -12.98 0.47 -15.04
CA VAL A 183 -12.67 1.29 -13.87
C VAL A 183 -11.27 1.04 -13.35
N ALA A 184 -10.45 2.09 -13.31
CA ALA A 184 -9.28 2.17 -12.45
C ALA A 184 -9.65 2.99 -11.20
N CYS A 185 -9.25 2.54 -10.02
CA CYS A 185 -9.56 3.20 -8.75
C CYS A 185 -8.31 3.42 -7.91
N ALA A 186 -8.14 4.61 -7.35
CA ALA A 186 -7.14 4.83 -6.33
C ALA A 186 -7.44 3.98 -5.08
N VAL A 187 -6.43 3.81 -4.22
CA VAL A 187 -6.55 3.02 -2.99
C VAL A 187 -7.27 3.79 -1.86
N PRO A 188 -7.91 3.05 -0.96
CA PRO A 188 -8.29 1.64 -0.97
C PRO A 188 -9.54 1.38 -1.83
N ALA A 189 -9.81 0.12 -2.18
CA ALA A 189 -11.01 -0.25 -2.95
C ALA A 189 -12.30 0.07 -2.19
N VAL A 190 -12.33 -0.22 -0.89
CA VAL A 190 -13.44 0.07 0.03
C VAL A 190 -12.90 0.69 1.31
N PHE A 191 -13.73 1.42 2.05
CA PHE A 191 -13.29 2.23 3.18
C PHE A 191 -14.11 1.92 4.44
N GLY A 192 -13.55 1.05 5.30
CA GLY A 192 -14.08 0.76 6.64
C GLY A 192 -15.39 -0.03 6.68
N ASN A 193 -15.97 -0.42 5.55
CA ASN A 193 -17.25 -1.11 5.44
C ASN A 193 -17.09 -2.43 4.65
N LEU A 194 -17.55 -3.54 5.21
CA LEU A 194 -17.49 -4.86 4.58
C LEU A 194 -18.62 -5.07 3.56
N GLU A 195 -19.78 -4.45 3.78
CA GLU A 195 -20.90 -4.53 2.84
C GLU A 195 -20.52 -3.89 1.49
N ASP A 196 -19.82 -2.75 1.50
CA ASP A 196 -19.32 -2.13 0.28
C ASP A 196 -18.38 -3.05 -0.51
N ALA A 197 -17.68 -3.97 0.18
CA ALA A 197 -16.79 -4.92 -0.49
C ALA A 197 -17.56 -6.01 -1.25
N GLU A 198 -18.62 -6.55 -0.66
CA GLU A 198 -19.50 -7.52 -1.32
C GLU A 198 -20.20 -6.88 -2.51
N GLU A 199 -20.81 -5.70 -2.33
CA GLU A 199 -21.50 -4.98 -3.40
C GLU A 199 -20.57 -4.61 -4.57
N LEU A 200 -19.34 -4.17 -4.26
CA LEU A 200 -18.36 -3.84 -5.30
C LEU A 200 -17.90 -5.10 -6.05
N TYR A 201 -17.70 -6.23 -5.33
CA TYR A 201 -17.34 -7.49 -5.96
C TYR A 201 -18.42 -7.94 -6.95
N GLU A 202 -19.70 -7.95 -6.51
CA GLU A 202 -20.84 -8.28 -7.35
C GLU A 202 -20.95 -7.33 -8.57
N ALA A 203 -20.81 -6.02 -8.36
CA ALA A 203 -20.87 -5.06 -9.44
C ALA A 203 -19.79 -5.25 -10.50
N VAL A 204 -18.57 -5.69 -10.12
CA VAL A 204 -17.50 -6.01 -11.08
C VAL A 204 -17.86 -7.27 -11.86
N VAL A 205 -18.34 -8.31 -11.17
CA VAL A 205 -18.76 -9.58 -11.82
C VAL A 205 -19.87 -9.32 -12.85
N ASP A 206 -20.93 -8.62 -12.44
CA ASP A 206 -22.12 -8.38 -13.26
C ASP A 206 -21.84 -7.46 -14.47
N SER A 207 -20.89 -6.54 -14.32
CA SER A 207 -20.59 -5.56 -15.37
C SER A 207 -19.79 -6.16 -16.54
N GLU A 208 -19.08 -7.26 -16.34
CA GLU A 208 -18.09 -7.82 -17.28
C GLU A 208 -17.03 -6.78 -17.71
N ARG A 209 -16.78 -5.76 -16.87
CA ARG A 209 -15.80 -4.69 -17.15
C ARG A 209 -14.53 -4.91 -16.36
N THR A 210 -13.43 -4.42 -16.91
CA THR A 210 -12.15 -4.43 -16.21
C THR A 210 -12.24 -3.48 -15.00
N TYR A 211 -11.95 -4.00 -13.81
CA TYR A 211 -11.69 -3.23 -12.61
C TYR A 211 -10.24 -3.44 -12.17
N MET A 212 -9.55 -2.36 -11.83
CA MET A 212 -8.19 -2.42 -11.28
C MET A 212 -8.02 -1.39 -10.17
N MET A 213 -7.58 -1.83 -8.99
CA MET A 213 -7.13 -0.93 -7.95
C MET A 213 -5.67 -0.51 -8.20
N PHE A 214 -5.39 0.77 -8.11
CA PHE A 214 -4.06 1.34 -8.33
C PHE A 214 -3.23 1.31 -7.03
N GLU A 215 -2.90 0.07 -6.60
CA GLU A 215 -2.02 -0.15 -5.46
C GLU A 215 -0.57 0.10 -5.84
N THR A 216 0.00 1.17 -5.32
CA THR A 216 1.31 1.68 -5.72
C THR A 216 2.46 0.75 -5.37
N SER A 217 2.45 0.14 -4.17
CA SER A 217 3.49 -0.80 -3.75
C SER A 217 3.63 -1.99 -4.71
N TYR A 218 2.54 -2.37 -5.41
CA TYR A 218 2.52 -3.52 -6.31
C TYR A 218 3.57 -3.45 -7.41
N PHE A 219 3.94 -2.23 -7.83
CA PHE A 219 4.96 -1.99 -8.84
C PHE A 219 6.25 -1.35 -8.28
N HIS A 220 6.45 -1.32 -6.95
CA HIS A 220 7.76 -1.05 -6.40
C HIS A 220 8.76 -2.09 -6.90
N GLN A 221 9.99 -1.67 -7.11
CA GLN A 221 11.02 -2.53 -7.70
C GLN A 221 11.28 -3.80 -6.87
N ASP A 222 11.28 -3.66 -5.56
CA ASP A 222 11.48 -4.75 -4.60
C ASP A 222 10.32 -5.75 -4.62
N LEU A 223 9.05 -5.25 -4.57
CA LEU A 223 7.89 -6.13 -4.63
C LEU A 223 7.76 -6.79 -5.99
N TYR A 224 8.08 -6.08 -7.08
CA TYR A 224 8.14 -6.67 -8.40
C TYR A 224 9.14 -7.82 -8.45
N ALA A 225 10.35 -7.61 -7.92
CA ALA A 225 11.39 -8.63 -7.82
C ALA A 225 10.92 -9.84 -6.99
N MET A 226 10.35 -9.61 -5.80
CA MET A 226 9.77 -10.66 -4.95
C MET A 226 8.77 -11.52 -5.72
N ARG A 227 7.86 -10.88 -6.47
CA ARG A 227 6.84 -11.57 -7.28
C ARG A 227 7.45 -12.40 -8.40
N GLN A 228 8.46 -11.91 -9.13
CA GLN A 228 9.11 -12.68 -10.18
C GLN A 228 9.85 -13.89 -9.60
N ILE A 229 10.59 -13.71 -8.53
CA ILE A 229 11.32 -14.78 -7.85
C ILE A 229 10.35 -15.82 -7.26
N TYR A 230 9.25 -15.39 -6.66
CA TYR A 230 8.21 -16.29 -6.15
C TYR A 230 7.59 -17.13 -7.27
N ARG A 231 7.19 -16.51 -8.37
CA ARG A 231 6.62 -17.20 -9.56
C ARG A 231 7.58 -18.21 -10.19
N ALA A 232 8.87 -17.90 -10.17
CA ALA A 232 9.92 -18.82 -10.61
C ALA A 232 10.23 -19.93 -9.58
N GLY A 233 9.54 -19.95 -8.42
CA GLY A 233 9.74 -20.94 -7.36
C GLY A 233 10.99 -20.71 -6.50
N GLY A 234 11.69 -19.59 -6.67
CA GLY A 234 12.94 -19.27 -5.95
C GLY A 234 12.74 -19.04 -4.45
N LEU A 235 11.57 -18.56 -4.02
CA LEU A 235 11.22 -18.41 -2.59
C LEU A 235 10.69 -19.74 -2.00
N GLY A 236 10.12 -20.63 -2.81
CA GLY A 236 9.34 -21.76 -2.31
C GLY A 236 8.07 -21.29 -1.60
N LYS A 237 7.51 -22.12 -0.70
CA LYS A 237 6.34 -21.77 0.10
C LYS A 237 6.70 -20.68 1.10
N ILE A 238 5.87 -19.66 1.22
CA ILE A 238 6.14 -18.54 2.12
C ILE A 238 5.84 -18.93 3.57
N VAL A 239 6.81 -18.70 4.41
CA VAL A 239 6.77 -18.94 5.86
C VAL A 239 6.41 -17.66 6.60
N TYR A 240 6.98 -16.52 6.16
CA TYR A 240 6.78 -15.23 6.80
C TYR A 240 6.90 -14.09 5.80
N ALA A 241 6.03 -13.08 5.94
CA ALA A 241 6.12 -11.83 5.21
C ALA A 241 5.97 -10.63 6.16
N GLU A 242 6.55 -9.51 5.79
CA GLU A 242 6.33 -8.22 6.45
C GLU A 242 6.00 -7.16 5.41
N GLY A 243 5.07 -6.29 5.78
CA GLY A 243 4.76 -5.06 5.06
C GLY A 243 4.57 -3.91 6.03
N GLU A 244 5.04 -2.73 5.65
CA GLU A 244 4.94 -1.52 6.45
C GLU A 244 4.50 -0.36 5.57
N TYR A 245 3.59 0.47 6.13
CA TYR A 245 3.25 1.78 5.61
C TYR A 245 3.30 2.78 6.75
N TYR A 246 4.38 3.53 6.83
CA TYR A 246 4.60 4.56 7.84
C TYR A 246 4.53 5.93 7.16
N HIS A 247 3.49 6.70 7.48
CA HIS A 247 3.24 8.00 6.93
C HIS A 247 3.00 9.00 8.07
N TYR A 248 4.06 9.65 8.55
CA TYR A 248 3.95 10.59 9.65
C TYR A 248 3.10 11.80 9.30
N MET A 249 1.96 11.93 9.99
CA MET A 249 0.98 13.01 9.78
C MET A 249 0.76 13.79 11.08
N PRO A 250 1.69 14.69 11.48
CA PRO A 250 1.50 15.52 12.66
C PRO A 250 0.29 16.45 12.54
N GLU A 251 -0.04 16.86 11.31
CA GLU A 251 -1.24 17.57 10.92
C GLU A 251 -1.98 16.76 9.86
N PRO A 252 -3.32 16.80 9.82
CA PRO A 252 -4.07 16.07 8.80
C PRO A 252 -3.79 16.63 7.41
N ILE A 253 -3.55 15.75 6.45
CA ILE A 253 -3.48 16.16 5.04
C ILE A 253 -4.87 16.71 4.65
N PRO A 254 -4.96 17.95 4.12
CA PRO A 254 -6.22 18.52 3.68
C PRO A 254 -6.96 17.57 2.73
N SER A 255 -8.21 17.31 2.99
CA SER A 255 -8.99 16.34 2.22
C SER A 255 -10.44 16.77 2.07
N PHE A 256 -11.13 16.23 1.07
CA PHE A 256 -12.54 16.51 0.87
C PHE A 256 -13.33 16.04 2.10
N ARG A 257 -14.09 16.94 2.72
CA ARG A 257 -14.85 16.69 3.95
C ARG A 257 -14.00 16.10 5.08
N ASP A 258 -12.72 16.43 5.13
CA ASP A 258 -11.78 16.03 6.20
C ASP A 258 -11.74 14.51 6.47
N TRP A 259 -11.89 13.69 5.43
CA TRP A 259 -11.94 12.24 5.59
C TRP A 259 -10.65 11.63 6.18
N ARG A 260 -9.52 12.36 6.10
CA ARG A 260 -8.24 11.91 6.67
C ARG A 260 -8.08 12.24 8.16
N VAL A 261 -8.97 13.06 8.75
CA VAL A 261 -8.91 13.39 10.18
C VAL A 261 -9.30 12.16 11.00
N GLY A 262 -8.33 11.62 11.76
CA GLY A 262 -8.51 10.44 12.59
C GLY A 262 -8.68 9.13 11.81
N LEU A 263 -8.19 9.08 10.58
CA LEU A 263 -8.20 7.88 9.74
C LEU A 263 -7.67 6.66 10.51
N PRO A 264 -8.46 5.58 10.67
CA PRO A 264 -7.97 4.34 11.23
C PRO A 264 -6.82 3.79 10.37
N PRO A 265 -5.64 3.45 10.95
CA PRO A 265 -4.50 3.02 10.16
C PRO A 265 -4.81 1.85 9.24
N GLN A 266 -5.44 0.80 9.77
CA GLN A 266 -5.78 -0.40 8.99
C GLN A 266 -7.00 -0.22 8.05
N TRP A 267 -7.61 0.97 7.94
CA TRP A 267 -8.53 1.27 6.83
C TRP A 267 -7.80 1.75 5.56
N TYR A 268 -6.46 1.92 5.66
CA TYR A 268 -5.59 2.24 4.54
C TYR A 268 -4.43 1.22 4.44
N PRO A 269 -4.75 -0.11 4.34
CA PRO A 269 -3.81 -1.19 4.60
C PRO A 269 -3.06 -1.64 3.35
N THR A 270 -3.49 -1.19 2.16
CA THR A 270 -3.14 -1.85 0.90
C THR A 270 -1.65 -1.78 0.62
N HIS A 271 -1.00 -0.67 0.97
CA HIS A 271 0.44 -0.48 0.79
C HIS A 271 1.30 -1.49 1.58
N SER A 272 0.88 -1.85 2.80
CA SER A 272 1.56 -2.89 3.56
C SER A 272 1.15 -4.30 3.12
N ASN A 273 -0.16 -4.54 2.91
CA ASN A 273 -0.70 -5.85 2.56
C ASN A 273 -0.24 -6.33 1.17
N ALA A 274 0.12 -5.42 0.27
CA ALA A 274 0.65 -5.72 -1.05
C ALA A 274 1.91 -6.58 -1.00
N TYR A 275 2.74 -6.45 0.03
CA TYR A 275 4.00 -7.22 0.15
C TYR A 275 3.80 -8.72 0.35
N PHE A 276 2.62 -9.17 0.74
CA PHE A 276 2.28 -10.59 0.66
C PHE A 276 1.34 -10.89 -0.51
N VAL A 277 0.19 -10.22 -0.57
CA VAL A 277 -0.83 -10.49 -1.59
C VAL A 277 -0.28 -10.22 -3.00
N GLY A 278 0.40 -9.10 -3.19
CA GLY A 278 0.98 -8.72 -4.49
C GLY A 278 2.18 -9.56 -4.89
N ALA A 279 2.97 -10.08 -3.95
CA ALA A 279 4.10 -10.93 -4.25
C ALA A 279 3.69 -12.36 -4.61
N THR A 280 2.67 -12.90 -3.92
CA THR A 280 2.32 -14.33 -4.00
C THR A 280 1.03 -14.61 -4.76
N GLY A 281 0.08 -13.67 -4.80
CA GLY A 281 -1.30 -13.90 -5.18
C GLY A 281 -2.12 -14.60 -4.08
N GLY A 282 -1.55 -14.79 -2.89
CA GLY A 282 -2.21 -15.40 -1.74
C GLY A 282 -3.15 -14.43 -1.01
N THR A 283 -3.81 -14.93 0.04
CA THR A 283 -4.76 -14.17 0.86
C THR A 283 -4.44 -14.30 2.35
N PHE A 284 -5.07 -13.47 3.18
CA PHE A 284 -5.03 -13.57 4.63
C PHE A 284 -6.32 -14.23 5.15
N SER A 285 -6.21 -15.28 5.96
CA SER A 285 -7.37 -16.05 6.46
C SER A 285 -7.86 -15.62 7.84
N GLU A 286 -6.96 -15.18 8.70
CA GLU A 286 -7.23 -14.75 10.07
C GLU A 286 -6.29 -13.64 10.49
N VAL A 287 -6.71 -12.80 11.44
CA VAL A 287 -5.91 -11.69 11.96
C VAL A 287 -6.09 -11.49 13.45
N SER A 288 -4.98 -11.17 14.14
CA SER A 288 -4.95 -10.53 15.46
C SER A 288 -4.18 -9.20 15.31
N CYS A 289 -4.77 -8.10 15.75
CA CYS A 289 -4.21 -6.77 15.57
C CYS A 289 -4.12 -6.01 16.89
N MET A 290 -3.00 -5.34 17.09
CA MET A 290 -2.78 -4.43 18.23
C MET A 290 -2.79 -3.00 17.74
N GLY A 291 -3.64 -2.18 18.37
CA GLY A 291 -3.70 -0.74 18.14
C GLY A 291 -3.01 0.04 19.27
N MET A 292 -2.21 1.02 18.93
CA MET A 292 -1.54 1.92 19.88
C MET A 292 -2.22 3.28 19.86
N PRO A 293 -2.63 3.81 21.04
CA PRO A 293 -3.21 5.14 21.14
C PRO A 293 -2.26 6.23 20.62
N SER A 294 -2.81 7.18 19.85
CA SER A 294 -2.01 8.28 19.33
C SER A 294 -1.80 9.40 20.31
N TRP A 295 -0.62 10.01 20.27
CA TRP A 295 -0.29 11.26 20.94
C TRP A 295 -0.62 12.50 20.11
N ILE A 296 -0.90 12.33 18.79
CA ILE A 296 -1.23 13.41 17.85
C ILE A 296 -2.70 13.80 18.01
N GLU A 297 -2.97 15.09 18.11
CA GLU A 297 -4.29 15.64 18.49
C GLU A 297 -5.43 15.22 17.56
N HIS A 298 -5.24 15.34 16.25
CA HIS A 298 -6.29 14.99 15.26
C HIS A 298 -6.56 13.49 15.13
N LEU A 299 -5.71 12.64 15.72
CA LEU A 299 -5.88 11.18 15.75
C LEU A 299 -6.55 10.68 17.02
N LYS A 300 -6.75 11.53 18.05
CA LYS A 300 -7.42 11.15 19.29
C LYS A 300 -8.93 10.93 19.08
N PRO A 301 -9.55 9.98 19.79
CA PRO A 301 -10.96 9.62 19.57
C PRO A 301 -11.95 10.78 19.65
N GLY A 302 -11.71 11.73 20.56
CA GLY A 302 -12.58 12.90 20.75
C GLY A 302 -12.49 13.92 19.62
N ASN A 303 -11.47 13.87 18.79
CA ASN A 303 -11.15 14.86 17.77
C ASN A 303 -11.28 14.33 16.35
N ASN A 304 -11.77 13.11 16.19
CA ASN A 304 -11.91 12.49 14.88
C ASN A 304 -13.33 11.93 14.66
N ARG A 305 -13.71 11.83 13.37
CA ARG A 305 -15.05 11.41 12.97
C ARG A 305 -15.32 9.91 13.06
N TYR A 306 -14.26 9.09 13.25
CA TYR A 306 -14.35 7.64 13.26
C TYR A 306 -14.35 7.06 14.69
N ALA A 307 -14.22 7.90 15.70
CA ALA A 307 -13.98 7.49 17.09
C ALA A 307 -12.79 6.52 17.20
N ASN A 308 -11.87 6.56 16.24
CA ASN A 308 -10.69 5.72 16.19
C ASN A 308 -9.71 6.11 17.31
N PRO A 309 -9.30 5.16 18.18
CA PRO A 309 -8.37 5.44 19.27
C PRO A 309 -6.90 5.30 18.87
N PHE A 310 -6.58 4.85 17.66
CA PHE A 310 -5.23 4.41 17.29
C PHE A 310 -4.56 5.33 16.27
N GLY A 311 -3.28 5.62 16.49
CA GLY A 311 -2.42 6.26 15.50
C GLY A 311 -1.54 5.27 14.75
N THR A 312 -1.32 4.10 15.36
CA THR A 312 -0.57 2.97 14.78
C THR A 312 -1.31 1.67 15.03
N GLU A 313 -1.35 0.80 14.03
CA GLU A 313 -1.90 -0.55 14.13
C GLU A 313 -0.95 -1.57 13.52
N ILE A 314 -0.67 -2.65 14.27
CA ILE A 314 0.19 -3.75 13.86
C ILE A 314 -0.63 -5.04 13.86
N ALA A 315 -0.83 -5.58 12.67
CA ALA A 315 -1.61 -6.78 12.43
C ALA A 315 -0.70 -8.00 12.20
N LEU A 316 -1.04 -9.11 12.83
CA LEU A 316 -0.44 -10.42 12.59
C LEU A 316 -1.48 -11.32 11.92
N PHE A 317 -1.21 -11.67 10.68
CA PHE A 317 -2.09 -12.47 9.84
C PHE A 317 -1.63 -13.93 9.75
N ARG A 318 -2.59 -14.83 9.56
CA ARG A 318 -2.36 -16.15 8.96
C ARG A 318 -2.54 -16.04 7.45
N THR A 319 -1.61 -16.60 6.71
CA THR A 319 -1.67 -16.58 5.23
C THR A 319 -2.31 -17.84 4.69
N SER A 320 -2.87 -17.75 3.47
CA SER A 320 -3.41 -18.91 2.74
C SER A 320 -2.38 -20.01 2.47
N GLU A 321 -1.09 -19.69 2.52
CA GLU A 321 0.01 -20.66 2.41
C GLU A 321 0.32 -21.38 3.75
N GLY A 322 -0.36 -20.99 4.84
CA GLY A 322 -0.14 -21.54 6.19
C GLY A 322 1.05 -20.93 6.93
N GLY A 323 1.64 -19.87 6.39
CA GLY A 323 2.62 -19.02 7.07
C GLY A 323 1.96 -17.90 7.85
N SER A 324 2.76 -16.91 8.26
CA SER A 324 2.32 -15.69 8.95
C SER A 324 2.81 -14.45 8.23
N ALA A 325 2.09 -13.34 8.43
CA ALA A 325 2.53 -12.04 7.95
C ALA A 325 2.30 -10.96 9.01
N ARG A 326 3.26 -10.07 9.19
CA ARG A 326 3.13 -8.85 10.00
C ARG A 326 2.95 -7.66 9.08
N MET A 327 1.81 -6.97 9.22
CA MET A 327 1.52 -5.76 8.45
C MET A 327 1.28 -4.59 9.39
N ALA A 328 2.02 -3.50 9.21
CA ALA A 328 1.97 -2.34 10.07
C ALA A 328 1.58 -1.09 9.28
N VAL A 329 0.71 -0.27 9.88
CA VAL A 329 0.34 1.04 9.35
C VAL A 329 0.39 2.07 10.48
N SER A 330 1.03 3.21 10.24
CA SER A 330 1.24 4.25 11.23
C SER A 330 1.14 5.65 10.66
N TRP A 331 0.48 6.53 11.42
CA TRP A 331 0.37 7.97 11.14
C TRP A 331 1.14 8.85 12.12
N ASP A 332 1.63 8.28 13.22
CA ASP A 332 2.13 9.04 14.38
C ASP A 332 3.58 8.74 14.78
N THR A 333 4.30 7.97 13.96
CA THR A 333 5.72 7.68 14.20
C THR A 333 6.60 8.46 13.22
N PRO A 334 7.37 9.46 13.70
CA PRO A 334 8.32 10.19 12.86
C PRO A 334 9.55 9.34 12.53
N GLY A 335 10.25 9.69 11.46
CA GLY A 335 11.51 9.07 11.06
C GLY A 335 11.42 8.41 9.70
N PHE A 336 12.02 7.24 9.54
CA PHE A 336 11.92 6.49 8.30
C PHE A 336 10.48 6.09 8.04
N GLY A 337 9.98 6.42 6.85
CA GLY A 337 8.63 6.15 6.44
C GLY A 337 8.57 5.66 5.00
N GLY A 338 7.37 5.45 4.53
CA GLY A 338 7.08 4.94 3.19
C GLY A 338 6.51 3.53 3.21
N GLU A 339 6.56 2.94 2.04
CA GLU A 339 6.04 1.62 1.75
C GLU A 339 7.23 0.66 1.63
N MET A 340 7.30 -0.35 2.47
CA MET A 340 8.40 -1.33 2.43
C MET A 340 7.95 -2.70 2.90
N GLY A 341 8.67 -3.74 2.49
CA GLY A 341 8.39 -5.08 2.92
C GLY A 341 9.50 -6.07 2.62
N ARG A 342 9.33 -7.27 3.15
CA ARG A 342 10.29 -8.37 3.04
C ARG A 342 9.57 -9.72 3.16
N ILE A 343 10.16 -10.75 2.57
CA ILE A 343 9.52 -12.06 2.49
C ILE A 343 10.53 -13.18 2.76
N ARG A 344 10.09 -14.21 3.48
CA ARG A 344 10.86 -15.41 3.79
C ARG A 344 10.10 -16.65 3.36
N GLY A 345 10.69 -17.41 2.49
CA GLY A 345 10.16 -18.69 2.04
C GLY A 345 11.09 -19.86 2.42
N GLN A 346 10.65 -21.07 2.10
CA GLN A 346 11.41 -22.29 2.41
C GLN A 346 12.70 -22.43 1.60
N LYS A 347 12.81 -21.74 0.44
CA LYS A 347 13.98 -21.83 -0.44
C LYS A 347 14.79 -20.54 -0.51
N GLY A 348 14.27 -19.43 -0.03
CA GLY A 348 14.95 -18.15 -0.06
C GLY A 348 14.21 -17.04 0.65
N THR A 349 14.87 -15.92 0.77
CA THR A 349 14.38 -14.69 1.39
C THR A 349 14.66 -13.52 0.48
N PHE A 350 13.81 -12.49 0.58
CA PHE A 350 14.07 -11.21 -0.03
C PHE A 350 13.93 -10.12 1.04
N TYR A 351 15.00 -9.37 1.21
CA TYR A 351 15.05 -8.11 1.94
C TYR A 351 15.33 -7.01 0.91
N ASP A 352 16.48 -6.40 0.91
CA ASP A 352 16.91 -5.49 -0.15
C ASP A 352 17.36 -6.26 -1.42
N GLN A 353 17.72 -7.53 -1.23
CA GLN A 353 18.12 -8.44 -2.28
C GLN A 353 17.71 -9.87 -1.95
N PHE A 354 17.72 -10.73 -2.95
CA PHE A 354 17.47 -12.15 -2.77
C PHE A 354 18.67 -12.85 -2.15
N SER A 355 18.40 -13.78 -1.22
CA SER A 355 19.35 -14.75 -0.68
C SER A 355 18.64 -16.09 -0.50
N GLY A 356 19.17 -17.17 -1.08
CA GLY A 356 18.50 -18.47 -1.00
C GLY A 356 19.23 -19.58 -1.73
N LEU A 357 18.52 -20.70 -1.89
CA LEU A 357 19.06 -21.93 -2.48
C LEU A 357 19.13 -21.88 -4.02
N THR A 358 18.33 -21.03 -4.65
CA THR A 358 18.27 -20.89 -6.11
C THR A 358 19.44 -20.04 -6.59
N GLN A 359 20.20 -20.53 -7.57
CA GLN A 359 21.35 -19.83 -8.16
C GLN A 359 20.95 -18.98 -9.36
N GLU A 360 19.96 -19.42 -10.12
CA GLU A 360 19.47 -18.71 -11.30
C GLU A 360 18.17 -17.97 -10.95
N LEU A 361 18.19 -16.65 -11.03
CA LEU A 361 17.03 -15.81 -10.83
C LEU A 361 16.39 -15.44 -12.17
N PRO A 362 15.06 -15.24 -12.20
CA PRO A 362 14.39 -14.65 -13.35
C PRO A 362 14.83 -13.20 -13.55
N ASP A 363 14.44 -12.59 -14.67
CA ASP A 363 14.56 -11.13 -14.81
C ASP A 363 13.65 -10.45 -13.76
N ILE A 364 14.27 -9.69 -12.88
CA ILE A 364 13.61 -8.95 -11.80
C ILE A 364 13.43 -7.46 -12.13
N ASN A 365 13.86 -7.02 -13.32
CA ASN A 365 13.67 -5.64 -13.73
C ASN A 365 12.22 -5.43 -14.19
N ARG A 366 11.66 -4.27 -13.81
CA ARG A 366 10.35 -3.87 -14.31
C ARG A 366 10.40 -3.72 -15.86
N PRO A 367 9.30 -4.05 -16.57
CA PRO A 367 9.28 -3.95 -18.03
C PRO A 367 9.42 -2.49 -18.49
N PRO A 368 9.83 -2.25 -19.74
CA PRO A 368 9.89 -0.90 -20.27
C PRO A 368 8.51 -0.24 -20.30
N LEU A 369 8.47 1.07 -20.05
CA LEU A 369 7.26 1.88 -20.16
C LEU A 369 7.07 2.43 -21.58
N PRO A 370 5.83 2.80 -21.97
CA PRO A 370 5.56 3.48 -23.22
C PRO A 370 6.39 4.77 -23.35
N PRO A 371 6.75 5.18 -24.57
CA PRO A 371 7.42 6.45 -24.80
C PRO A 371 6.65 7.61 -24.17
N LYS A 372 7.37 8.51 -23.47
CA LYS A 372 6.85 9.69 -22.72
C LYS A 372 6.14 9.37 -21.39
N VAL A 373 5.80 8.13 -21.10
CA VAL A 373 5.24 7.75 -19.80
C VAL A 373 6.35 7.70 -18.76
N GLN A 374 6.18 8.47 -17.69
CA GLN A 374 7.12 8.49 -16.57
C GLN A 374 6.77 7.41 -15.57
N ALA A 375 7.75 6.87 -14.86
CA ALA A 375 7.53 5.97 -13.75
C ALA A 375 6.69 6.67 -12.65
N GLY A 376 6.97 7.93 -12.38
CA GLY A 376 6.18 8.78 -11.47
C GLY A 376 6.49 8.56 -10.01
N GLY A 377 5.60 9.01 -9.11
CA GLY A 377 5.74 8.92 -7.67
C GLY A 377 5.55 7.52 -7.10
N HIS A 378 5.54 7.41 -5.76
CA HIS A 378 5.40 6.16 -5.01
C HIS A 378 6.35 5.06 -5.51
N GLY A 379 7.65 5.27 -5.32
CA GLY A 379 8.66 4.30 -5.78
C GLY A 379 8.69 4.07 -7.28
N GLY A 380 8.20 5.04 -8.08
CA GLY A 380 8.16 4.94 -9.54
C GLY A 380 7.12 3.94 -10.04
N SER A 381 5.94 3.88 -9.44
CA SER A 381 4.90 2.88 -9.75
C SER A 381 3.80 3.40 -10.67
N HIS A 382 3.58 4.71 -10.73
CA HIS A 382 2.41 5.32 -11.37
C HIS A 382 2.25 4.92 -12.85
N GLY A 383 3.30 5.08 -13.64
CA GLY A 383 3.27 4.74 -15.06
C GLY A 383 3.05 3.26 -15.33
N TYR A 384 3.56 2.39 -14.46
CA TYR A 384 3.34 0.93 -14.58
C TYR A 384 1.90 0.54 -14.29
N LEU A 385 1.28 1.11 -13.27
CA LEU A 385 -0.12 0.88 -12.94
C LEU A 385 -1.03 1.31 -14.10
N MET A 386 -0.81 2.51 -14.61
CA MET A 386 -1.58 3.04 -15.73
C MET A 386 -1.38 2.19 -17.00
N ASN A 387 -0.13 1.84 -17.35
CA ASN A 387 0.16 0.99 -18.49
C ASN A 387 -0.48 -0.39 -18.35
N GLU A 388 -0.45 -1.00 -17.17
CA GLU A 388 -1.10 -2.29 -16.89
C GLU A 388 -2.61 -2.23 -17.12
N PHE A 389 -3.28 -1.20 -16.60
CA PHE A 389 -4.73 -1.02 -16.80
C PHE A 389 -5.10 -0.87 -18.27
N VAL A 390 -4.40 -0.01 -18.99
CA VAL A 390 -4.64 0.22 -20.42
C VAL A 390 -4.40 -1.04 -21.23
N THR A 391 -3.27 -1.72 -20.96
CA THR A 391 -2.90 -2.95 -21.67
C THR A 391 -3.89 -4.08 -21.37
N ALA A 392 -4.32 -4.26 -20.13
CA ALA A 392 -5.30 -5.27 -19.74
C ALA A 392 -6.62 -5.13 -20.52
N ILE A 393 -7.12 -3.89 -20.69
CA ILE A 393 -8.32 -3.62 -21.48
C ILE A 393 -8.09 -3.93 -22.96
N LEU A 394 -6.97 -3.46 -23.53
CA LEU A 394 -6.69 -3.66 -24.96
C LEU A 394 -6.45 -5.12 -25.35
N GLU A 395 -5.90 -5.91 -24.44
CA GLU A 395 -5.67 -7.34 -24.59
C GLU A 395 -6.87 -8.21 -24.15
N ASN A 396 -7.93 -7.59 -23.61
CA ASN A 396 -9.09 -8.28 -23.04
C ASN A 396 -8.69 -9.36 -22.01
N ARG A 397 -7.81 -8.99 -21.08
CA ARG A 397 -7.37 -9.86 -19.98
C ARG A 397 -7.61 -9.22 -18.62
N LYS A 398 -7.52 -10.02 -17.58
CA LYS A 398 -7.55 -9.51 -16.19
C LYS A 398 -6.31 -8.66 -15.91
N PRO A 399 -6.47 -7.54 -15.19
CA PRO A 399 -5.35 -6.76 -14.71
C PRO A 399 -4.70 -7.45 -13.50
N LEU A 400 -3.47 -7.05 -13.19
CA LEU A 400 -2.70 -7.64 -12.10
C LEU A 400 -3.29 -7.38 -10.71
N VAL A 401 -3.95 -6.24 -10.52
CA VAL A 401 -4.64 -5.90 -9.26
C VAL A 401 -6.14 -5.84 -9.52
N ASP A 402 -6.71 -6.99 -9.86
CA ASP A 402 -8.14 -7.14 -10.09
C ASP A 402 -8.96 -6.99 -8.79
N ILE A 403 -10.28 -7.15 -8.89
CA ILE A 403 -11.19 -6.98 -7.74
C ILE A 403 -10.85 -7.94 -6.59
N ALA A 404 -10.46 -9.18 -6.88
CA ALA A 404 -10.13 -10.14 -5.82
C ALA A 404 -8.84 -9.75 -5.09
N GLN A 405 -7.80 -9.36 -5.81
CA GLN A 405 -6.57 -8.83 -5.22
C GLN A 405 -6.84 -7.57 -4.39
N ALA A 406 -7.61 -6.64 -4.95
CA ALA A 406 -7.96 -5.38 -4.30
C ALA A 406 -8.69 -5.59 -2.97
N LEU A 407 -9.70 -6.46 -2.96
CA LEU A 407 -10.49 -6.75 -1.76
C LEU A 407 -9.71 -7.58 -0.74
N ASN A 408 -8.93 -8.58 -1.18
CA ASN A 408 -8.08 -9.36 -0.27
C ASN A 408 -7.00 -8.51 0.43
N MET A 409 -6.54 -7.43 -0.20
CA MET A 409 -5.68 -6.43 0.46
C MET A 409 -6.46 -5.50 1.39
N THR A 410 -7.62 -5.00 0.96
CA THR A 410 -8.37 -3.96 1.67
C THR A 410 -9.16 -4.51 2.85
N VAL A 411 -9.93 -5.58 2.64
CA VAL A 411 -10.82 -6.17 3.65
C VAL A 411 -10.02 -6.74 4.83
N ALA A 412 -8.85 -7.29 4.57
CA ALA A 412 -7.96 -7.77 5.63
C ALA A 412 -7.63 -6.67 6.66
N GLY A 413 -7.41 -5.43 6.20
CA GLY A 413 -7.17 -4.30 7.09
C GLY A 413 -8.42 -3.86 7.87
N ILE A 414 -9.60 -3.86 7.24
CA ILE A 414 -10.85 -3.54 7.95
C ILE A 414 -11.07 -4.51 9.11
N VAL A 415 -10.86 -5.81 8.88
CA VAL A 415 -10.97 -6.84 9.92
C VAL A 415 -9.86 -6.69 10.98
N ALA A 416 -8.65 -6.29 10.57
CA ALA A 416 -7.56 -6.00 11.49
C ALA A 416 -7.91 -4.85 12.45
N HIS A 417 -8.48 -3.76 11.94
CA HIS A 417 -8.97 -2.67 12.80
C HIS A 417 -10.07 -3.15 13.78
N GLN A 418 -11.01 -3.99 13.33
CA GLN A 418 -12.02 -4.59 14.20
C GLN A 418 -11.38 -5.46 15.29
N SER A 419 -10.33 -6.22 14.97
CA SER A 419 -9.55 -6.98 15.95
C SER A 419 -8.89 -6.06 16.98
N ALA A 420 -8.26 -4.97 16.54
CA ALA A 420 -7.63 -4.00 17.43
C ALA A 420 -8.62 -3.36 18.41
N LEU A 421 -9.82 -2.99 17.94
CA LEU A 421 -10.91 -2.48 18.80
C LEU A 421 -11.39 -3.48 19.83
N ARG A 422 -11.18 -4.80 19.60
CA ARG A 422 -11.52 -5.89 20.52
C ARG A 422 -10.31 -6.42 21.30
N GLY A 423 -9.25 -5.62 21.42
CA GLY A 423 -8.06 -5.97 22.21
C GLY A 423 -7.20 -7.08 21.60
N GLY A 424 -7.22 -7.25 20.29
CA GLY A 424 -6.41 -8.25 19.59
C GLY A 424 -7.12 -9.60 19.39
N GLU A 425 -8.45 -9.65 19.50
CA GLU A 425 -9.22 -10.87 19.22
C GLU A 425 -8.87 -11.45 17.85
N LEU A 426 -8.64 -12.76 17.78
CA LEU A 426 -8.40 -13.44 16.52
C LEU A 426 -9.69 -13.53 15.70
N LEU A 427 -9.71 -12.84 14.55
CA LEU A 427 -10.87 -12.76 13.68
C LEU A 427 -10.60 -13.45 12.33
N LYS A 428 -11.65 -14.06 11.76
CA LYS A 428 -11.61 -14.59 10.38
C LYS A 428 -11.82 -13.47 9.38
N ILE A 429 -11.14 -13.60 8.24
CA ILE A 429 -11.19 -12.62 7.14
C ILE A 429 -12.01 -13.21 5.99
N PRO A 430 -13.03 -12.50 5.46
CA PRO A 430 -13.70 -12.87 4.22
C PRO A 430 -12.70 -13.07 3.07
N GLN A 431 -12.97 -14.03 2.21
CA GLN A 431 -12.09 -14.40 1.10
C GLN A 431 -12.79 -14.12 -0.23
N TYR A 432 -12.08 -13.46 -1.14
CA TYR A 432 -12.57 -13.13 -2.47
C TYR A 432 -11.82 -13.98 -3.49
N ALA A 433 -12.56 -14.80 -4.22
CA ALA A 433 -12.01 -15.68 -5.24
C ALA A 433 -11.70 -14.91 -6.52
N PHE A 434 -10.70 -15.37 -7.25
CA PHE A 434 -10.45 -14.90 -8.61
C PHE A 434 -11.59 -15.37 -9.54
N ILE A 435 -12.20 -14.43 -10.26
CA ILE A 435 -13.28 -14.67 -11.24
C ILE A 435 -12.74 -14.75 -12.64
#